data_ed0da6eaebf4d2e08bff0622107bdecd
#
_entry.id   ed0da6eaebf4d2e08bff0622107bdecd
#
_cell.length_a   1.000
_cell.length_b   1.000
_cell.length_c   1.000
_cell.angle_alpha   90.00
_cell.angle_beta   90.00
_cell.angle_gamma   90.00
#
_symmetry.space_group_name_H-M   'P 1'
#
loop_
_entity.id
_entity.type
_entity.pdbx_description
1 polymer ?
#
loop_
_entity_poly.entity_id
_entity_poly.type
_entity_poly.pdbx_seq_one_letter_code
_entity_poly.pdbx_strand_id
1 'polypeptide(L)'
;MSALSAENVSRLTAVFRDLFNDDTIVLSEKTTAADIPGWDSFNHINLVMMVENEFGIRLKTSEITHLKNVGELMDLIATKVA
;
A
#
# COMPACT_ATOMS: atom_id res chain seq x y z
N MET A 1 3.51 4.48 14.85
CA MET A 1 3.33 5.56 13.87
C MET A 1 4.16 5.25 12.63
N SER A 2 3.61 5.44 11.44
CA SER A 2 4.33 5.15 10.22
C SER A 2 5.43 6.18 9.97
N ALA A 3 6.56 5.71 9.43
CA ALA A 3 7.66 6.60 9.02
C ALA A 3 7.41 7.25 7.67
N LEU A 4 6.34 6.86 6.97
CA LEU A 4 6.04 7.39 5.65
C LEU A 4 5.52 8.83 5.75
N SER A 5 6.05 9.73 4.92
CA SER A 5 5.63 11.14 4.95
C SER A 5 4.18 11.30 4.52
N ALA A 6 3.56 12.42 4.92
CA ALA A 6 2.18 12.72 4.55
C ALA A 6 2.01 12.77 3.03
N GLU A 7 3.00 13.33 2.32
CA GLU A 7 2.96 13.37 0.85
C GLU A 7 2.93 11.97 0.27
N ASN A 8 3.77 11.08 0.77
CA ASN A 8 3.83 9.71 0.28
C ASN A 8 2.60 8.89 0.68
N VAL A 9 2.02 9.19 1.85
CA VAL A 9 0.74 8.59 2.22
C VAL A 9 -0.35 8.99 1.24
N SER A 10 -0.38 10.25 0.83
CA SER A 10 -1.33 10.72 -0.20
C SER A 10 -1.15 9.99 -1.51
N ARG A 11 0.11 9.78 -1.93
CA ARG A 11 0.40 9.04 -3.15
C ARG A 11 -0.06 7.59 -3.05
N LEU A 12 0.19 6.96 -1.91
CA LEU A 12 -0.26 5.58 -1.67
C LEU A 12 -1.78 5.50 -1.67
N THR A 13 -2.45 6.47 -1.06
CA THR A 13 -3.92 6.53 -1.05
C THR A 13 -4.45 6.62 -2.48
N ALA A 14 -3.82 7.43 -3.34
CA ALA A 14 -4.22 7.53 -4.74
C ALA A 14 -4.08 6.20 -5.47
N VAL A 15 -3.03 5.44 -5.18
CA VAL A 15 -2.83 4.10 -5.75
C VAL A 15 -3.99 3.19 -5.36
N PHE A 16 -4.38 3.18 -4.08
CA PHE A 16 -5.49 2.36 -3.61
C PHE A 16 -6.81 2.77 -4.26
N ARG A 17 -7.08 4.07 -4.34
CA ARG A 17 -8.32 4.57 -4.95
C ARG A 17 -8.41 4.20 -6.42
N ASP A 18 -7.29 4.28 -7.11
CA ASP A 18 -7.23 3.96 -8.53
C ASP A 18 -7.42 2.46 -8.76
N LEU A 19 -6.71 1.63 -8.01
CA LEU A 19 -6.79 0.18 -8.16
C LEU A 19 -8.18 -0.36 -7.85
N PHE A 20 -8.79 0.09 -6.75
CA PHE A 20 -10.08 -0.40 -6.30
C PHE A 20 -11.25 0.43 -6.83
N ASN A 21 -10.96 1.46 -7.62
CA ASN A 21 -11.96 2.35 -8.22
C ASN A 21 -12.92 2.90 -7.16
N ASP A 22 -12.37 3.40 -6.06
CA ASP A 22 -13.14 3.88 -4.92
C ASP A 22 -12.46 5.12 -4.32
N ASP A 23 -12.99 6.30 -4.66
CA ASP A 23 -12.43 7.58 -4.21
C ASP A 23 -12.70 7.87 -2.72
N THR A 24 -13.47 7.01 -2.06
CA THR A 24 -13.77 7.19 -0.64
C THR A 24 -12.76 6.52 0.28
N ILE A 25 -11.82 5.74 -0.27
CA ILE A 25 -10.83 5.05 0.55
C ILE A 25 -9.97 6.04 1.31
N VAL A 26 -9.88 5.84 2.62
CA VAL A 26 -8.96 6.58 3.49
C VAL A 26 -8.10 5.55 4.20
N LEU A 27 -6.79 5.67 4.05
CA LEU A 27 -5.86 4.71 4.64
C LEU A 27 -5.46 5.12 6.06
N SER A 28 -5.35 4.12 6.93
CA SER A 28 -4.74 4.28 8.24
C SER A 28 -3.75 3.14 8.43
N GLU A 29 -2.91 3.25 9.46
CA GLU A 29 -1.95 2.20 9.77
C GLU A 29 -2.63 0.88 10.13
N LYS A 30 -3.87 0.95 10.58
CA LYS A 30 -4.64 -0.23 11.00
C LYS A 30 -5.49 -0.82 9.89
N THR A 31 -5.58 -0.18 8.73
CA THR A 31 -6.38 -0.67 7.62
C THR A 31 -5.85 -2.03 7.16
N THR A 32 -6.77 -2.98 6.98
CA THR A 32 -6.44 -4.34 6.54
C THR A 32 -7.15 -4.66 5.22
N ALA A 33 -6.78 -5.78 4.62
CA ALA A 33 -7.46 -6.24 3.40
C ALA A 33 -8.95 -6.47 3.63
N ALA A 34 -9.34 -6.85 4.84
CA ALA A 34 -10.75 -7.04 5.17
C ALA A 34 -11.54 -5.74 5.15
N ASP A 35 -10.87 -4.61 5.36
CA ASP A 35 -11.51 -3.29 5.39
C ASP A 35 -11.76 -2.72 4.00
N ILE A 36 -11.10 -3.27 2.97
CA ILE A 36 -11.19 -2.74 1.61
C ILE A 36 -11.78 -3.80 0.69
N PRO A 37 -13.03 -3.62 0.25
CA PRO A 37 -13.66 -4.58 -0.67
C PRO A 37 -12.84 -4.74 -1.95
N GLY A 38 -12.65 -5.98 -2.37
CA GLY A 38 -11.89 -6.27 -3.58
C GLY A 38 -10.40 -6.51 -3.36
N TRP A 39 -9.90 -6.28 -2.17
CA TRP A 39 -8.48 -6.52 -1.87
C TRP A 39 -8.30 -8.01 -1.53
N ASP A 40 -8.03 -8.79 -2.56
CA ASP A 40 -7.76 -10.22 -2.45
C ASP A 40 -6.34 -10.52 -2.91
N SER A 41 -5.98 -11.80 -3.01
CA SER A 41 -4.62 -12.20 -3.37
C SER A 41 -4.22 -11.71 -4.77
N PHE A 42 -5.17 -11.70 -5.70
CA PHE A 42 -4.92 -11.24 -7.06
C PHE A 42 -4.65 -9.73 -7.09
N ASN A 43 -5.51 -8.96 -6.44
CA ASN A 43 -5.37 -7.50 -6.41
C ASN A 43 -4.19 -7.06 -5.53
N HIS A 44 -3.78 -7.91 -4.58
CA HIS A 44 -2.59 -7.62 -3.79
C HIS A 44 -1.35 -7.56 -4.70
N ILE A 45 -1.26 -8.46 -5.67
CA ILE A 45 -0.16 -8.45 -6.64
C ILE A 45 -0.22 -7.17 -7.49
N ASN A 46 -1.42 -6.80 -7.96
CA ASN A 46 -1.59 -5.56 -8.72
C ASN A 46 -1.21 -4.33 -7.90
N LEU A 47 -1.60 -4.31 -6.63
CA LEU A 47 -1.26 -3.24 -5.70
C LEU A 47 0.25 -3.07 -5.59
N VAL A 48 0.96 -4.19 -5.41
CA VAL A 48 2.42 -4.17 -5.28
C VAL A 48 3.06 -3.59 -6.52
N MET A 49 2.61 -4.01 -7.71
CA MET A 49 3.14 -3.48 -8.96
C MET A 49 2.91 -1.98 -9.10
N MET A 50 1.73 -1.50 -8.72
CA MET A 50 1.40 -0.08 -8.77
C MET A 50 2.24 0.72 -7.78
N VAL A 51 2.46 0.18 -6.58
CA VAL A 51 3.31 0.81 -5.57
C VAL A 51 4.75 0.89 -6.06
N GLU A 52 5.27 -0.17 -6.64
CA GLU A 52 6.63 -0.16 -7.19
C GLU A 52 6.79 0.92 -8.25
N ASN A 53 5.80 1.05 -9.13
CA ASN A 53 5.82 2.08 -10.18
C ASN A 53 5.71 3.49 -9.58
N GLU A 54 4.80 3.67 -8.63
CA GLU A 54 4.54 5.00 -8.07
C GLU A 54 5.75 5.55 -7.32
N PHE A 55 6.44 4.69 -6.57
CA PHE A 55 7.54 5.12 -5.71
C PHE A 55 8.92 4.82 -6.30
N GLY A 56 8.98 4.13 -7.43
CA GLY A 56 10.26 3.78 -8.05
C GLY A 56 11.09 2.83 -7.21
N ILE A 57 10.44 1.86 -6.56
CA ILE A 57 11.09 0.93 -5.64
C ILE A 57 10.85 -0.51 -6.06
N ARG A 58 11.54 -1.45 -5.41
CA ARG A 58 11.36 -2.88 -5.62
C ARG A 58 10.90 -3.54 -4.33
N LEU A 59 9.86 -4.35 -4.42
CA LEU A 59 9.31 -5.09 -3.29
C LEU A 59 9.47 -6.58 -3.55
N LYS A 60 10.12 -7.28 -2.62
CA LYS A 60 10.34 -8.73 -2.74
C LYS A 60 9.09 -9.47 -2.28
N THR A 61 8.83 -10.64 -2.90
CA THR A 61 7.71 -11.48 -2.52
C THR A 61 7.72 -11.80 -1.02
N SER A 62 8.90 -12.09 -0.47
CA SER A 62 9.01 -12.38 0.96
C SER A 62 8.65 -11.20 1.84
N GLU A 63 8.77 -9.99 1.33
CA GLU A 63 8.42 -8.78 2.09
C GLU A 63 6.91 -8.52 2.07
N ILE A 64 6.25 -8.82 0.95
CA ILE A 64 4.84 -8.48 0.77
C ILE A 64 3.87 -9.54 1.27
N THR A 65 4.31 -10.79 1.37
CA THR A 65 3.43 -11.89 1.82
C THR A 65 3.12 -11.83 3.31
N HIS A 66 3.89 -11.09 4.07
CA HIS A 66 3.71 -10.99 5.53
C HIS A 66 3.06 -9.68 5.96
N LEU A 67 2.60 -8.87 5.02
CA LEU A 67 1.95 -7.59 5.35
C LEU A 67 0.57 -7.85 5.95
N LYS A 68 0.37 -7.42 7.19
CA LYS A 68 -0.89 -7.62 7.91
C LYS A 68 -1.85 -6.44 7.76
N ASN A 69 -1.30 -5.25 7.55
CA ASN A 69 -2.09 -4.04 7.45
C ASN A 69 -1.33 -3.00 6.62
N VAL A 70 -2.01 -1.90 6.35
CA VAL A 70 -1.43 -0.80 5.56
C VAL A 70 -0.25 -0.16 6.28
N GLY A 71 -0.27 -0.13 7.62
CA GLY A 71 0.85 0.41 8.38
C GLY A 71 2.16 -0.31 8.09
N GLU A 72 2.11 -1.63 8.00
CA GLU A 72 3.31 -2.42 7.66
C GLU A 72 3.78 -2.12 6.23
N LEU A 73 2.83 -1.95 5.30
CA LEU A 73 3.17 -1.55 3.93
C LEU A 73 3.80 -0.15 3.91
N MET A 74 3.25 0.78 4.67
CA MET A 74 3.81 2.13 4.77
C MET A 74 5.24 2.11 5.30
N ASP A 75 5.49 1.31 6.34
CA ASP A 75 6.83 1.19 6.91
C ASP A 75 7.80 0.59 5.91
N LEU A 76 7.36 -0.42 5.15
CA LEU A 76 8.19 -1.03 4.12
C LEU A 76 8.54 -0.02 3.03
N ILE A 77 7.56 0.74 2.56
CA ILE A 77 7.80 1.77 1.55
C ILE A 77 8.79 2.81 2.09
N ALA A 78 8.61 3.24 3.33
CA ALA A 78 9.49 4.23 3.95
C ALA A 78 10.95 3.78 3.95
N THR A 79 11.20 2.49 4.19
CA THR A 79 12.58 1.97 4.16
C THR A 79 13.16 1.95 2.75
N LYS A 80 12.33 1.86 1.73
CA LYS A 80 12.77 1.76 0.33
C LYS A 80 12.99 3.13 -0.31
N VAL A 81 12.23 4.15 0.11
CA VAL A 81 12.33 5.49 -0.48
C VAL A 81 13.31 6.38 0.29
N ALA A 82 13.79 5.94 1.41
CA ALA A 82 14.73 6.69 2.24
C ALA A 82 16.12 6.79 1.58
#